data_184ff36e900a371e2200d953ea9e6dae
#
_entry.id   184ff36e900a371e2200d953ea9e6dae
#
_cell.length_a   1.000
_cell.length_b   1.000
_cell.length_c   1.000
_cell.angle_alpha   90.00
_cell.angle_beta   90.00
_cell.angle_gamma   90.00
#
_symmetry.space_group_name_H-M   'P 1'
#
loop_
_entity.id
_entity.type
_entity.pdbx_description
1 polymer ?
#
loop_
_entity_poly.entity_id
_entity_poly.type
_entity_poly.pdbx_seq_one_letter_code
_entity_poly.pdbx_strand_id
1 'polypeptide(L)'
;MMNALGFVTALVLVAPVPGHAQAPAAGASDVIVLFRDGVTPAERERLLRQSGGAANRHFRNVPASAARAGTGSRTFLERHPDVVAVVPDREVEKLGKPTSSGSATALQGISAGVTRIGAQPGAVPFTGADVGVAIVDTGIDVAHADLTVATSCFTVYTACQDDEGHGTHVAGIVAARNNAIDVVGVAPDATLYAVKVLDRRGRGSDSTIMAGLDWIADHAALVAPPVRVVNMSLGRQGTLDDNPALRASVQALTQAGITVIVAAGNDGSLDVSQQVPATYPEVIAVASTTATAGASACSVHRSPVAADTASYFTTDGEFDLVTGIGVSVSAPGEDHEDIGKNCVLKSVGILSTRLGGGTVRMSGTSMAAPHVAGVVALMAEQSAEQSPLTPDEARRRLRRGADAVDTAPFDSPAGGYTFDSEREGVVSAPGGLAAP
;
A
#
# COMPACT_ATOMS: atom_id res chain seq x y z
N MET A 1 -26.72 -81.37 24.76
CA MET A 1 -25.50 -81.02 25.51
C MET A 1 -24.36 -80.85 24.54
N MET A 2 -24.04 -79.66 24.21
CA MET A 2 -22.77 -79.29 23.52
C MET A 2 -22.57 -77.81 23.66
N ASN A 3 -21.58 -77.46 24.46
CA ASN A 3 -21.13 -76.13 24.69
C ASN A 3 -20.39 -75.54 23.42
N ALA A 4 -20.79 -74.38 22.96
CA ALA A 4 -20.05 -73.64 21.99
C ALA A 4 -19.28 -72.53 22.72
N LEU A 5 -17.94 -72.60 22.74
CA LEU A 5 -17.06 -71.53 23.14
C LEU A 5 -16.98 -70.48 22.01
N GLY A 6 -17.42 -69.26 22.32
CA GLY A 6 -17.20 -68.12 21.46
C GLY A 6 -15.85 -67.47 21.73
N PHE A 7 -14.98 -67.40 20.74
CA PHE A 7 -13.76 -66.59 20.79
C PHE A 7 -14.10 -65.09 20.55
N VAL A 8 -13.83 -64.24 21.51
CA VAL A 8 -13.88 -62.79 21.38
C VAL A 8 -12.49 -62.32 20.94
N THR A 9 -12.36 -61.93 19.68
CA THR A 9 -11.15 -61.26 19.18
C THR A 9 -11.21 -59.80 19.55
N ALA A 10 -10.36 -59.37 20.49
CA ALA A 10 -10.20 -57.94 20.86
C ALA A 10 -9.40 -57.23 19.73
N LEU A 11 -10.07 -56.31 19.02
CA LEU A 11 -9.45 -55.40 18.07
C LEU A 11 -8.78 -54.25 18.86
N VAL A 12 -7.46 -54.25 18.98
CA VAL A 12 -6.68 -53.14 19.54
C VAL A 12 -6.61 -52.01 18.50
N LEU A 13 -7.43 -50.97 18.68
CA LEU A 13 -7.31 -49.73 17.95
C LEU A 13 -6.09 -48.98 18.49
N VAL A 14 -5.00 -48.99 17.74
CA VAL A 14 -3.85 -48.08 17.97
C VAL A 14 -4.26 -46.69 17.52
N ALA A 15 -4.55 -45.80 18.44
CA ALA A 15 -4.76 -44.37 18.13
C ALA A 15 -3.46 -43.77 17.58
N PRO A 16 -3.53 -42.93 16.54
CA PRO A 16 -2.34 -42.23 16.04
C PRO A 16 -1.83 -41.28 17.14
N VAL A 17 -0.56 -41.43 17.49
CA VAL A 17 0.14 -40.53 18.41
C VAL A 17 0.15 -39.15 17.73
N PRO A 18 -0.38 -38.08 18.37
CA PRO A 18 -0.27 -36.74 17.80
C PRO A 18 1.22 -36.40 17.73
N GLY A 19 1.68 -36.08 16.49
CA GLY A 19 3.02 -35.60 16.27
C GLY A 19 3.28 -34.40 17.16
N HIS A 20 4.30 -34.49 18.01
CA HIS A 20 4.75 -33.39 18.84
C HIS A 20 5.19 -32.27 17.90
N ALA A 21 4.42 -31.17 17.86
CA ALA A 21 4.93 -29.92 17.33
C ALA A 21 6.14 -29.57 18.18
N GLN A 22 7.32 -29.65 17.58
CA GLN A 22 8.58 -29.33 18.22
C GLN A 22 8.51 -27.86 18.67
N ALA A 23 8.66 -27.62 19.96
CA ALA A 23 8.70 -26.27 20.52
C ALA A 23 9.78 -25.46 19.78
N PRO A 24 9.50 -24.21 19.40
CA PRO A 24 10.47 -23.40 18.66
C PRO A 24 11.78 -23.28 19.45
N ALA A 25 12.90 -23.50 18.78
CA ALA A 25 14.21 -23.38 19.38
C ALA A 25 14.38 -21.99 20.03
N ALA A 26 14.98 -21.94 21.22
CA ALA A 26 15.28 -20.69 21.90
C ALA A 26 16.08 -19.77 20.96
N GLY A 27 15.62 -18.51 20.76
CA GLY A 27 16.21 -17.55 19.83
C GLY A 27 15.72 -17.65 18.38
N ALA A 28 14.64 -18.39 18.09
CA ALA A 28 14.02 -18.38 16.76
C ALA A 28 13.28 -17.08 16.49
N SER A 29 13.47 -16.50 15.30
CA SER A 29 12.78 -15.29 14.82
C SER A 29 12.15 -15.55 13.45
N ASP A 30 11.24 -14.67 13.09
CA ASP A 30 10.57 -14.71 11.78
C ASP A 30 11.52 -14.21 10.71
N VAL A 31 11.58 -14.94 9.60
CA VAL A 31 12.45 -14.68 8.44
C VAL A 31 11.69 -14.92 7.15
N ILE A 32 12.17 -14.29 6.09
CA ILE A 32 11.78 -14.61 4.72
C ILE A 32 12.99 -15.25 4.04
N VAL A 33 12.79 -16.43 3.45
CA VAL A 33 13.80 -17.16 2.70
C VAL A 33 13.46 -17.08 1.23
N LEU A 34 14.33 -16.47 0.44
CA LEU A 34 14.25 -16.45 -1.02
C LEU A 34 15.09 -17.58 -1.58
N PHE A 35 14.49 -18.41 -2.40
CA PHE A 35 15.15 -19.54 -3.07
C PHE A 35 15.44 -19.21 -4.54
N ARG A 36 16.25 -20.03 -5.19
CA ARG A 36 16.44 -19.95 -6.64
C ARG A 36 15.18 -20.32 -7.38
N ASP A 37 15.06 -19.82 -8.60
CA ASP A 37 13.98 -20.21 -9.49
C ASP A 37 13.96 -21.72 -9.72
N GLY A 38 12.75 -22.27 -9.80
CA GLY A 38 12.51 -23.70 -9.97
C GLY A 38 12.48 -24.52 -8.68
N VAL A 39 12.89 -23.98 -7.52
CA VAL A 39 12.74 -24.68 -6.23
C VAL A 39 11.27 -24.73 -5.83
N THR A 40 10.70 -25.93 -5.90
CA THR A 40 9.28 -26.17 -5.64
C THR A 40 8.89 -25.92 -4.16
N PRO A 41 7.61 -25.64 -3.86
CA PRO A 41 7.15 -25.50 -2.47
C PRO A 41 7.48 -26.72 -1.59
N ALA A 42 7.44 -27.93 -2.15
CA ALA A 42 7.80 -29.16 -1.42
C ALA A 42 9.31 -29.22 -1.07
N GLU A 43 10.16 -28.78 -1.99
CA GLU A 43 11.61 -28.68 -1.74
C GLU A 43 11.93 -27.57 -0.72
N ARG A 44 11.27 -26.40 -0.82
CA ARG A 44 11.39 -25.32 0.17
C ARG A 44 11.01 -25.81 1.56
N GLU A 45 9.89 -26.50 1.71
CA GLU A 45 9.45 -27.12 2.97
C GLU A 45 10.49 -28.12 3.50
N ARG A 46 11.01 -29.00 2.63
CA ARG A 46 12.05 -29.97 3.00
C ARG A 46 13.30 -29.29 3.52
N LEU A 47 13.79 -28.26 2.83
CA LEU A 47 14.98 -27.52 3.23
C LEU A 47 14.80 -26.79 4.57
N LEU A 48 13.65 -26.15 4.75
CA LEU A 48 13.30 -25.49 6.03
C LEU A 48 13.30 -26.49 7.18
N ARG A 49 12.70 -27.67 7.02
CA ARG A 49 12.71 -28.73 8.04
C ARG A 49 14.12 -29.27 8.30
N GLN A 50 14.92 -29.50 7.27
CA GLN A 50 16.30 -29.96 7.40
C GLN A 50 17.17 -28.96 8.17
N SER A 51 16.91 -27.66 8.00
CA SER A 51 17.59 -26.61 8.78
C SER A 51 17.18 -26.57 10.26
N GLY A 52 16.10 -27.24 10.65
CA GLY A 52 15.46 -27.12 11.97
C GLY A 52 14.54 -25.91 12.08
N GLY A 53 14.17 -25.28 10.97
CA GLY A 53 13.17 -24.22 10.88
C GLY A 53 11.78 -24.77 10.59
N ALA A 54 10.79 -23.87 10.56
CA ALA A 54 9.40 -24.20 10.22
C ALA A 54 8.81 -23.13 9.28
N ALA A 55 8.21 -23.57 8.17
CA ALA A 55 7.51 -22.67 7.27
C ALA A 55 6.19 -22.20 7.90
N ASN A 56 5.93 -20.91 7.80
CA ASN A 56 4.64 -20.30 8.11
C ASN A 56 3.80 -20.18 6.83
N ARG A 57 4.46 -19.90 5.69
CA ARG A 57 3.82 -19.72 4.37
C ARG A 57 4.81 -19.96 3.25
N HIS A 58 4.36 -20.56 2.15
CA HIS A 58 5.04 -20.57 0.86
C HIS A 58 4.32 -19.63 -0.10
N PHE A 59 5.05 -18.71 -0.73
CA PHE A 59 4.52 -17.84 -1.76
C PHE A 59 4.49 -18.57 -3.11
N ARG A 60 3.50 -18.25 -3.94
CA ARG A 60 3.26 -18.95 -5.23
C ARG A 60 3.93 -18.26 -6.40
N ASN A 61 3.86 -16.93 -6.42
CA ASN A 61 4.37 -16.11 -7.52
C ASN A 61 5.84 -15.71 -7.35
N VAL A 62 6.42 -15.99 -6.20
CA VAL A 62 7.84 -15.76 -5.89
C VAL A 62 8.40 -17.02 -5.23
N PRO A 63 9.61 -17.49 -5.56
CA PRO A 63 10.22 -18.66 -4.94
C PRO A 63 10.71 -18.33 -3.51
N ALA A 64 9.79 -17.90 -2.65
CA ALA A 64 10.08 -17.51 -1.29
C ALA A 64 9.15 -18.18 -0.28
N SER A 65 9.58 -18.18 1.00
CA SER A 65 8.80 -18.69 2.12
C SER A 65 9.00 -17.81 3.34
N ALA A 66 7.92 -17.47 4.03
CA ALA A 66 7.99 -16.97 5.39
C ALA A 66 8.15 -18.14 6.35
N ALA A 67 9.09 -18.05 7.29
CA ALA A 67 9.47 -19.14 8.16
C ALA A 67 9.94 -18.64 9.52
N ARG A 68 9.92 -19.53 10.51
CA ARG A 68 10.54 -19.32 11.79
C ARG A 68 11.86 -20.09 11.86
N ALA A 69 12.98 -19.40 12.10
CA ALA A 69 14.32 -19.97 12.07
C ALA A 69 15.18 -19.47 13.22
N GLY A 70 15.85 -20.41 13.90
CA GLY A 70 16.92 -20.12 14.88
C GLY A 70 18.24 -19.81 14.19
N THR A 71 19.25 -19.39 14.94
CA THR A 71 20.59 -19.03 14.41
C THR A 71 21.21 -20.17 13.57
N GLY A 72 21.13 -21.41 14.05
CA GLY A 72 21.65 -22.58 13.31
C GLY A 72 20.90 -22.83 12.00
N SER A 73 19.57 -22.68 12.00
CA SER A 73 18.74 -22.79 10.80
C SER A 73 19.12 -21.73 9.76
N ARG A 74 19.29 -20.49 10.19
CA ARG A 74 19.70 -19.39 9.30
C ARG A 74 21.04 -19.68 8.65
N THR A 75 22.05 -20.03 9.46
CA THR A 75 23.38 -20.36 8.95
C THR A 75 23.38 -21.53 7.97
N PHE A 76 22.52 -22.55 8.19
CA PHE A 76 22.34 -23.65 7.25
C PHE A 76 21.73 -23.16 5.93
N LEU A 77 20.64 -22.37 6.01
CA LEU A 77 19.94 -21.85 4.85
C LEU A 77 20.81 -20.89 4.02
N GLU A 78 21.51 -19.95 4.68
CA GLU A 78 22.40 -18.98 4.02
C GLU A 78 23.54 -19.64 3.23
N ARG A 79 23.95 -20.86 3.60
CA ARG A 79 24.99 -21.63 2.90
C ARG A 79 24.45 -22.58 1.85
N HIS A 80 23.13 -22.76 1.79
CA HIS A 80 22.55 -23.74 0.87
C HIS A 80 22.55 -23.20 -0.56
N PRO A 81 22.99 -23.97 -1.58
CA PRO A 81 23.11 -23.50 -2.96
C PRO A 81 21.78 -23.09 -3.59
N ASP A 82 20.65 -23.61 -3.11
CA ASP A 82 19.31 -23.27 -3.60
C ASP A 82 18.71 -22.03 -2.90
N VAL A 83 19.38 -21.44 -1.93
CA VAL A 83 18.94 -20.23 -1.21
C VAL A 83 19.68 -19.02 -1.76
N VAL A 84 18.93 -18.00 -2.11
CA VAL A 84 19.42 -16.70 -2.60
C VAL A 84 19.66 -15.75 -1.42
N ALA A 85 18.68 -15.66 -0.51
CA ALA A 85 18.73 -14.78 0.65
C ALA A 85 17.91 -15.31 1.82
N VAL A 86 18.34 -14.96 3.04
CA VAL A 86 17.58 -15.13 4.28
C VAL A 86 17.54 -13.77 4.97
N VAL A 87 16.38 -13.14 4.99
CA VAL A 87 16.21 -11.80 5.56
C VAL A 87 15.23 -11.82 6.73
N PRO A 88 15.35 -10.89 7.70
CA PRO A 88 14.36 -10.74 8.75
C PRO A 88 12.99 -10.40 8.17
N ASP A 89 11.90 -10.97 8.73
CA ASP A 89 10.54 -10.50 8.49
C ASP A 89 10.30 -9.25 9.35
N ARG A 90 10.38 -8.07 8.73
CA ARG A 90 10.36 -6.78 9.42
C ARG A 90 8.94 -6.24 9.54
N GLU A 91 8.68 -5.50 10.62
CA GLU A 91 7.43 -4.79 10.82
C GLU A 91 7.29 -3.66 9.79
N VAL A 92 6.07 -3.51 9.28
CA VAL A 92 5.63 -2.45 8.37
C VAL A 92 4.43 -1.78 9.00
N GLU A 93 4.29 -0.47 8.82
CA GLU A 93 3.17 0.29 9.36
C GLU A 93 2.50 1.20 8.32
N LYS A 94 1.26 1.59 8.61
CA LYS A 94 0.54 2.60 7.81
C LYS A 94 1.20 3.97 7.93
N LEU A 95 1.11 4.77 6.86
CA LEU A 95 1.76 6.08 6.75
C LEU A 95 0.77 7.25 6.82
N GLY A 96 -0.22 7.20 7.71
CA GLY A 96 -1.20 8.27 7.91
C GLY A 96 -1.70 8.40 9.34
N LYS A 97 -2.09 9.62 9.72
CA LYS A 97 -2.60 9.92 11.07
C LYS A 97 -3.89 10.73 11.02
N PRO A 98 -4.90 10.43 11.88
CA PRO A 98 -6.08 11.26 12.02
C PRO A 98 -5.73 12.67 12.51
N THR A 99 -6.35 13.68 11.90
CA THR A 99 -6.24 15.09 12.29
C THR A 99 -7.55 15.67 12.81
N SER A 100 -8.65 14.92 12.72
CA SER A 100 -9.96 15.29 13.27
C SER A 100 -10.66 14.10 13.92
N SER A 101 -11.71 14.37 14.70
CA SER A 101 -12.52 13.39 15.40
C SER A 101 -13.59 12.70 14.53
N GLY A 102 -13.61 12.95 13.24
CA GLY A 102 -14.64 12.44 12.35
C GLY A 102 -16.01 13.15 12.50
N SER A 103 -16.81 13.08 11.46
CA SER A 103 -18.17 13.64 11.39
C SER A 103 -19.17 12.54 11.02
N ALA A 104 -20.44 12.72 11.39
CA ALA A 104 -21.52 11.90 10.87
C ALA A 104 -21.68 12.13 9.36
N THR A 105 -22.42 11.22 8.71
CA THR A 105 -22.82 11.34 7.30
C THR A 105 -23.35 12.75 7.00
N ALA A 106 -22.83 13.38 5.99
CA ALA A 106 -23.16 14.74 5.57
C ALA A 106 -23.64 14.74 4.10
N LEU A 107 -24.09 15.89 3.63
CA LEU A 107 -24.21 16.11 2.18
C LEU A 107 -22.84 15.93 1.53
N GLN A 108 -22.80 15.35 0.34
CA GLN A 108 -21.57 15.08 -0.38
C GLN A 108 -20.71 16.35 -0.53
N GLY A 109 -19.44 16.24 -0.15
CA GLY A 109 -18.42 17.25 -0.36
C GLY A 109 -17.35 16.76 -1.33
N ILE A 110 -16.70 17.71 -2.00
CA ILE A 110 -15.48 17.41 -2.77
C ILE A 110 -14.29 17.77 -1.89
N SER A 111 -13.39 16.81 -1.64
CA SER A 111 -12.20 17.10 -0.85
C SER A 111 -11.28 18.09 -1.58
N ALA A 112 -10.51 18.87 -0.82
CA ALA A 112 -9.56 19.80 -1.40
C ALA A 112 -8.55 19.10 -2.30
N GLY A 113 -8.12 17.89 -1.93
CA GLY A 113 -7.19 17.08 -2.74
C GLY A 113 -7.78 16.73 -4.11
N VAL A 114 -9.00 16.21 -4.16
CA VAL A 114 -9.70 15.88 -5.43
C VAL A 114 -9.87 17.12 -6.31
N THR A 115 -10.19 18.27 -5.68
CA THR A 115 -10.30 19.55 -6.40
C THR A 115 -8.96 20.00 -6.95
N ARG A 116 -7.89 19.93 -6.12
CA ARG A 116 -6.55 20.39 -6.52
C ARG A 116 -5.99 19.63 -7.72
N ILE A 117 -6.22 18.33 -7.79
CA ILE A 117 -5.73 17.52 -8.92
C ILE A 117 -6.65 17.54 -10.15
N GLY A 118 -7.73 18.33 -10.12
CA GLY A 118 -8.67 18.45 -11.24
C GLY A 118 -9.52 17.21 -11.50
N ALA A 119 -9.81 16.41 -10.46
CA ALA A 119 -10.59 15.18 -10.58
C ALA A 119 -12.03 15.30 -10.05
N GLN A 120 -12.51 16.53 -9.81
CA GLN A 120 -13.91 16.74 -9.39
C GLN A 120 -14.90 16.26 -10.47
N PRO A 121 -16.11 15.81 -10.09
CA PRO A 121 -17.11 15.31 -11.02
C PRO A 121 -17.34 16.25 -12.21
N GLY A 122 -17.22 15.69 -13.42
CA GLY A 122 -17.36 16.43 -14.67
C GLY A 122 -16.13 17.19 -15.17
N ALA A 123 -15.03 17.21 -14.41
CA ALA A 123 -13.78 17.84 -14.87
C ALA A 123 -13.04 16.99 -15.93
N VAL A 124 -13.19 15.67 -15.85
CA VAL A 124 -12.65 14.71 -16.81
C VAL A 124 -13.74 13.74 -17.27
N PRO A 125 -13.62 13.12 -18.47
CA PRO A 125 -14.68 12.27 -19.02
C PRO A 125 -14.68 10.83 -18.47
N PHE A 126 -13.69 10.45 -17.65
CA PHE A 126 -13.53 9.12 -17.09
C PHE A 126 -13.84 9.11 -15.60
N THR A 127 -14.28 7.97 -15.07
CA THR A 127 -14.74 7.78 -13.68
C THR A 127 -14.10 6.58 -13.00
N GLY A 128 -13.23 5.84 -13.70
CA GLY A 128 -12.64 4.57 -13.24
C GLY A 128 -13.56 3.37 -13.51
N ALA A 129 -14.56 3.51 -14.39
CA ALA A 129 -15.47 2.43 -14.73
C ALA A 129 -14.73 1.21 -15.26
N ASP A 130 -15.19 0.01 -14.85
CA ASP A 130 -14.58 -1.28 -15.23
C ASP A 130 -13.12 -1.46 -14.82
N VAL A 131 -12.65 -0.68 -13.84
CA VAL A 131 -11.29 -0.78 -13.29
C VAL A 131 -11.34 -1.24 -11.83
N GLY A 132 -10.58 -2.29 -11.53
CA GLY A 132 -10.34 -2.75 -10.16
C GLY A 132 -9.12 -2.06 -9.54
N VAL A 133 -9.27 -1.56 -8.31
CA VAL A 133 -8.18 -1.00 -7.51
C VAL A 133 -8.04 -1.79 -6.21
N ALA A 134 -6.88 -2.41 -5.98
CA ALA A 134 -6.60 -3.14 -4.74
C ALA A 134 -5.99 -2.19 -3.69
N ILE A 135 -6.60 -2.15 -2.51
CA ILE A 135 -6.14 -1.39 -1.34
C ILE A 135 -5.43 -2.34 -0.38
N VAL A 136 -4.10 -2.30 -0.38
CA VAL A 136 -3.24 -3.12 0.47
C VAL A 136 -2.98 -2.35 1.77
N ASP A 137 -3.81 -2.62 2.81
CA ASP A 137 -3.91 -1.76 3.99
C ASP A 137 -4.52 -2.49 5.21
N THR A 138 -5.21 -1.77 6.10
CA THR A 138 -5.94 -2.28 7.28
C THR A 138 -7.27 -2.98 6.94
N GLY A 139 -7.61 -3.11 5.67
CA GLY A 139 -8.91 -3.56 5.16
C GLY A 139 -9.73 -2.40 4.62
N ILE A 140 -10.98 -2.65 4.26
CA ILE A 140 -11.97 -1.64 3.88
C ILE A 140 -13.24 -1.91 4.68
N ASP A 141 -13.99 -0.89 5.03
CA ASP A 141 -15.36 -1.05 5.51
C ASP A 141 -16.25 -1.54 4.36
N VAL A 142 -16.41 -2.86 4.27
CA VAL A 142 -17.08 -3.53 3.14
C VAL A 142 -18.58 -3.20 3.04
N ALA A 143 -19.16 -2.62 4.08
CA ALA A 143 -20.56 -2.19 4.13
C ALA A 143 -20.73 -0.68 4.01
N HIS A 144 -19.65 0.08 3.75
CA HIS A 144 -19.71 1.54 3.67
C HIS A 144 -20.57 1.99 2.50
N ALA A 145 -21.60 2.78 2.78
CA ALA A 145 -22.60 3.21 1.77
C ALA A 145 -22.01 4.04 0.61
N ASP A 146 -20.87 4.67 0.85
CA ASP A 146 -20.17 5.54 -0.10
C ASP A 146 -19.06 4.82 -0.89
N LEU A 147 -18.88 3.50 -0.72
CA LEU A 147 -17.83 2.73 -1.39
C LEU A 147 -18.42 1.57 -2.21
N THR A 148 -17.81 1.28 -3.36
CA THR A 148 -18.09 0.07 -4.15
C THR A 148 -16.98 -0.95 -3.88
N VAL A 149 -17.22 -1.85 -2.92
CA VAL A 149 -16.24 -2.85 -2.50
C VAL A 149 -16.62 -4.22 -3.04
N ALA A 150 -15.69 -4.88 -3.72
CA ALA A 150 -15.87 -6.23 -4.23
C ALA A 150 -16.01 -7.26 -3.09
N THR A 151 -16.76 -8.33 -3.34
CA THR A 151 -16.85 -9.47 -2.40
C THR A 151 -15.58 -10.31 -2.35
N SER A 152 -14.81 -10.34 -3.45
CA SER A 152 -13.48 -10.96 -3.48
C SER A 152 -12.50 -10.10 -2.71
N CYS A 153 -11.86 -10.67 -1.71
CA CYS A 153 -10.91 -9.96 -0.88
C CYS A 153 -9.83 -10.90 -0.34
N PHE A 154 -8.78 -10.34 0.24
CA PHE A 154 -7.72 -11.08 0.90
C PHE A 154 -7.47 -10.57 2.31
N THR A 155 -7.16 -11.50 3.22
CA THR A 155 -6.65 -11.17 4.55
C THR A 155 -5.77 -12.27 5.11
N VAL A 156 -4.78 -11.89 5.90
CA VAL A 156 -4.03 -12.79 6.79
C VAL A 156 -4.67 -12.88 8.18
N TYR A 157 -5.74 -12.14 8.41
CA TYR A 157 -6.52 -12.08 9.64
C TYR A 157 -7.86 -12.80 9.48
N THR A 158 -8.83 -12.55 10.36
CA THR A 158 -10.12 -13.26 10.37
C THR A 158 -11.12 -12.75 9.33
N ALA A 159 -11.03 -11.48 8.93
CA ALA A 159 -11.93 -10.86 7.97
C ALA A 159 -11.24 -9.71 7.22
N CYS A 160 -11.73 -9.40 6.02
CA CYS A 160 -11.25 -8.26 5.23
C CYS A 160 -11.81 -6.91 5.72
N GLN A 161 -12.81 -6.94 6.62
CA GLN A 161 -13.36 -5.74 7.24
C GLN A 161 -12.27 -4.95 7.91
N ASP A 162 -12.25 -3.64 7.66
CA ASP A 162 -11.39 -2.70 8.36
C ASP A 162 -11.76 -2.64 9.85
N ASP A 163 -10.80 -2.62 10.72
CA ASP A 163 -10.94 -2.55 12.18
C ASP A 163 -10.03 -1.47 12.80
N GLU A 164 -9.47 -0.59 11.92
CA GLU A 164 -8.60 0.53 12.28
C GLU A 164 -9.12 1.85 11.68
N GLY A 165 -9.51 1.86 10.38
CA GLY A 165 -10.09 2.97 9.67
C GLY A 165 -9.19 3.61 8.61
N HIS A 166 -7.89 3.29 8.58
CA HIS A 166 -6.96 3.87 7.62
C HIS A 166 -7.25 3.41 6.18
N GLY A 167 -7.40 2.10 5.96
CA GLY A 167 -7.69 1.58 4.63
C GLY A 167 -9.05 2.04 4.08
N THR A 168 -10.06 2.23 4.95
CA THR A 168 -11.35 2.82 4.57
C THR A 168 -11.18 4.26 4.11
N HIS A 169 -10.35 5.06 4.80
CA HIS A 169 -10.07 6.44 4.41
C HIS A 169 -9.33 6.51 3.07
N VAL A 170 -8.30 5.68 2.88
CA VAL A 170 -7.56 5.54 1.62
C VAL A 170 -8.48 5.14 0.48
N ALA A 171 -9.35 4.14 0.69
CA ALA A 171 -10.34 3.68 -0.26
C ALA A 171 -11.28 4.81 -0.74
N GLY A 172 -11.71 5.68 0.18
CA GLY A 172 -12.57 6.83 -0.15
C GLY A 172 -11.88 7.88 -1.01
N ILE A 173 -10.59 8.14 -0.81
CA ILE A 173 -9.83 9.05 -1.70
C ILE A 173 -9.78 8.49 -3.12
N VAL A 174 -9.53 7.18 -3.26
CA VAL A 174 -9.53 6.54 -4.59
C VAL A 174 -10.90 6.60 -5.23
N ALA A 175 -11.97 6.12 -4.55
CA ALA A 175 -13.22 5.77 -5.21
C ALA A 175 -14.48 5.91 -4.33
N ALA A 176 -14.55 6.93 -3.46
CA ALA A 176 -15.84 7.29 -2.87
C ALA A 176 -16.81 7.69 -3.98
N ARG A 177 -18.04 7.18 -3.89
CA ARG A 177 -19.05 7.26 -4.95
C ARG A 177 -19.57 8.67 -5.15
N ASN A 178 -19.94 9.03 -6.36
CA ASN A 178 -20.70 10.25 -6.63
C ASN A 178 -22.20 10.01 -6.41
N ASN A 179 -22.67 10.11 -5.16
CA ASN A 179 -24.01 9.63 -4.73
C ASN A 179 -24.76 10.55 -3.74
N ALA A 180 -24.31 11.78 -3.57
CA ALA A 180 -24.88 12.81 -2.70
C ALA A 180 -24.65 12.66 -1.18
N ILE A 181 -23.82 11.70 -0.73
CA ILE A 181 -23.42 11.58 0.70
C ILE A 181 -21.90 11.65 0.86
N ASP A 182 -21.44 12.02 2.05
CA ASP A 182 -20.07 12.02 2.50
C ASP A 182 -19.08 12.73 1.57
N VAL A 183 -18.34 12.01 0.71
CA VAL A 183 -17.34 12.61 -0.20
C VAL A 183 -17.42 11.98 -1.59
N VAL A 184 -16.66 12.54 -2.54
CA VAL A 184 -16.40 11.92 -3.84
C VAL A 184 -14.91 11.66 -4.00
N GLY A 185 -14.54 10.47 -4.46
CA GLY A 185 -13.18 10.08 -4.77
C GLY A 185 -12.73 10.54 -6.16
N VAL A 186 -11.48 10.22 -6.49
CA VAL A 186 -10.87 10.56 -7.79
C VAL A 186 -11.48 9.73 -8.93
N ALA A 187 -11.77 8.45 -8.69
CA ALA A 187 -12.30 7.48 -9.65
C ALA A 187 -13.58 6.83 -9.08
N PRO A 188 -14.71 7.56 -9.01
CA PRO A 188 -15.86 7.18 -8.20
C PRO A 188 -16.61 5.92 -8.66
N ASP A 189 -16.37 5.43 -9.88
CA ASP A 189 -16.97 4.21 -10.41
C ASP A 189 -15.98 3.02 -10.41
N ALA A 190 -14.76 3.20 -9.89
CA ALA A 190 -13.82 2.10 -9.73
C ALA A 190 -14.28 1.11 -8.64
N THR A 191 -14.00 -0.17 -8.85
CA THR A 191 -14.29 -1.23 -7.88
C THR A 191 -13.08 -1.45 -6.96
N LEU A 192 -13.30 -1.38 -5.66
CA LEU A 192 -12.29 -1.54 -4.65
C LEU A 192 -12.16 -3.00 -4.18
N TYR A 193 -10.94 -3.50 -4.09
CA TYR A 193 -10.62 -4.81 -3.55
C TYR A 193 -9.85 -4.66 -2.22
N ALA A 194 -10.43 -5.16 -1.13
CA ALA A 194 -9.79 -5.13 0.18
C ALA A 194 -8.69 -6.19 0.27
N VAL A 195 -7.46 -5.76 0.49
CA VAL A 195 -6.30 -6.62 0.73
C VAL A 195 -5.73 -6.27 2.10
N LYS A 196 -6.32 -6.90 3.15
CA LYS A 196 -5.99 -6.59 4.54
C LYS A 196 -4.73 -7.31 4.97
N VAL A 197 -3.63 -6.57 5.02
CA VAL A 197 -2.29 -7.01 5.45
C VAL A 197 -1.82 -6.35 6.73
N LEU A 198 -2.50 -5.30 7.18
CA LEU A 198 -2.25 -4.60 8.44
C LEU A 198 -3.36 -4.92 9.46
N ASP A 199 -2.97 -5.01 10.72
CA ASP A 199 -3.87 -5.29 11.85
C ASP A 199 -4.63 -4.03 12.33
N ARG A 200 -5.42 -4.18 13.40
CA ARG A 200 -6.17 -3.11 14.07
C ARG A 200 -5.31 -1.99 14.70
N ARG A 201 -4.00 -2.10 14.63
CA ARG A 201 -3.04 -1.06 15.06
C ARG A 201 -2.34 -0.42 13.87
N GLY A 202 -2.72 -0.82 12.64
CA GLY A 202 -2.08 -0.39 11.42
C GLY A 202 -0.69 -1.00 11.20
N ARG A 203 -0.43 -2.20 11.71
CA ARG A 203 0.85 -2.90 11.63
C ARG A 203 0.74 -4.25 10.96
N GLY A 204 1.74 -4.59 10.19
CA GLY A 204 1.93 -5.87 9.55
C GLY A 204 3.41 -6.21 9.46
N SER A 205 3.76 -7.11 8.55
CA SER A 205 5.16 -7.44 8.27
C SER A 205 5.39 -7.57 6.76
N ASP A 206 6.64 -7.61 6.35
CA ASP A 206 7.02 -7.85 4.95
C ASP A 206 6.31 -9.10 4.41
N SER A 207 6.24 -10.19 5.20
CA SER A 207 5.59 -11.44 4.78
C SER A 207 4.05 -11.33 4.68
N THR A 208 3.40 -10.48 5.49
CA THR A 208 1.96 -10.23 5.36
C THR A 208 1.64 -9.44 4.10
N ILE A 209 2.50 -8.45 3.76
CA ILE A 209 2.40 -7.71 2.49
C ILE A 209 2.60 -8.66 1.32
N MET A 210 3.69 -9.44 1.31
CA MET A 210 3.96 -10.43 0.26
C MET A 210 2.77 -11.38 0.05
N ALA A 211 2.09 -11.80 1.12
CA ALA A 211 0.91 -12.64 1.01
C ALA A 211 -0.27 -11.95 0.30
N GLY A 212 -0.45 -10.65 0.54
CA GLY A 212 -1.43 -9.83 -0.18
C GLY A 212 -1.08 -9.67 -1.65
N LEU A 213 0.18 -9.37 -1.97
CA LEU A 213 0.67 -9.24 -3.34
C LEU A 213 0.57 -10.57 -4.11
N ASP A 214 0.89 -11.69 -3.46
CA ASP A 214 0.75 -13.04 -4.01
C ASP A 214 -0.71 -13.36 -4.39
N TRP A 215 -1.67 -12.97 -3.52
CA TRP A 215 -3.09 -13.09 -3.84
C TRP A 215 -3.50 -12.22 -5.02
N ILE A 216 -3.04 -10.96 -5.08
CA ILE A 216 -3.34 -10.06 -6.20
C ILE A 216 -2.81 -10.67 -7.51
N ALA A 217 -1.56 -11.15 -7.53
CA ALA A 217 -0.97 -11.77 -8.71
C ALA A 217 -1.79 -12.97 -9.24
N ASP A 218 -2.36 -13.78 -8.32
CA ASP A 218 -3.19 -14.93 -8.69
C ASP A 218 -4.60 -14.53 -9.19
N HIS A 219 -5.16 -13.41 -8.71
CA HIS A 219 -6.59 -13.11 -8.86
C HIS A 219 -6.89 -11.89 -9.74
N ALA A 220 -5.93 -10.99 -9.95
CA ALA A 220 -6.16 -9.71 -10.60
C ALA A 220 -6.87 -9.80 -11.96
N ALA A 221 -6.53 -10.81 -12.77
CA ALA A 221 -7.14 -11.06 -14.06
C ALA A 221 -8.41 -11.94 -14.00
N LEU A 222 -8.68 -12.57 -12.85
CA LEU A 222 -9.79 -13.50 -12.65
C LEU A 222 -11.02 -12.85 -12.05
N VAL A 223 -10.85 -11.70 -11.42
CA VAL A 223 -11.96 -10.91 -10.81
C VAL A 223 -12.55 -9.94 -11.83
N ALA A 224 -13.78 -9.50 -11.57
CA ALA A 224 -14.51 -8.56 -12.43
C ALA A 224 -15.01 -7.37 -11.60
N PRO A 225 -14.59 -6.15 -11.96
CA PRO A 225 -13.59 -5.80 -12.97
C PRO A 225 -12.16 -6.23 -12.56
N PRO A 226 -11.25 -6.44 -13.54
CA PRO A 226 -9.88 -6.87 -13.24
C PRO A 226 -9.11 -5.80 -12.46
N VAL A 227 -8.24 -6.22 -11.54
CA VAL A 227 -7.36 -5.30 -10.82
C VAL A 227 -6.26 -4.80 -11.77
N ARG A 228 -6.19 -3.48 -11.92
CA ARG A 228 -5.19 -2.77 -12.74
C ARG A 228 -4.25 -1.90 -11.90
N VAL A 229 -4.69 -1.51 -10.72
CA VAL A 229 -3.97 -0.60 -9.82
C VAL A 229 -3.90 -1.19 -8.43
N VAL A 230 -2.76 -1.07 -7.79
CA VAL A 230 -2.53 -1.40 -6.39
C VAL A 230 -2.09 -0.13 -5.66
N ASN A 231 -2.74 0.18 -4.56
CA ASN A 231 -2.33 1.24 -3.65
C ASN A 231 -1.77 0.65 -2.35
N MET A 232 -0.55 1.03 -2.01
CA MET A 232 0.13 0.68 -0.76
C MET A 232 0.45 1.95 0.04
N SER A 233 -0.47 2.33 0.93
CA SER A 233 -0.31 3.46 1.84
C SER A 233 0.38 3.03 3.14
N LEU A 234 1.52 2.36 3.01
CA LEU A 234 2.28 1.72 4.08
C LEU A 234 3.77 1.68 3.74
N GLY A 235 4.60 1.51 4.75
CA GLY A 235 6.03 1.39 4.55
C GLY A 235 6.80 1.22 5.83
N ARG A 236 8.10 1.14 5.70
CA ARG A 236 9.09 1.11 6.77
C ARG A 236 10.42 1.65 6.30
N GLN A 237 11.27 2.05 7.23
CA GLN A 237 12.65 2.36 6.90
C GLN A 237 13.38 1.11 6.39
N GLY A 238 14.19 1.29 5.35
CA GLY A 238 14.98 0.24 4.71
C GLY A 238 15.54 0.69 3.37
N THR A 239 16.26 -0.19 2.70
CA THR A 239 16.93 0.08 1.43
C THR A 239 16.51 -0.93 0.35
N LEU A 240 16.89 -0.66 -0.90
CA LEU A 240 16.56 -1.50 -2.06
C LEU A 240 16.90 -2.99 -1.85
N ASP A 241 18.02 -3.27 -1.18
CA ASP A 241 18.54 -4.64 -1.01
C ASP A 241 18.08 -5.32 0.28
N ASP A 242 17.28 -4.62 1.10
CA ASP A 242 16.84 -5.11 2.40
C ASP A 242 16.00 -6.38 2.34
N ASN A 243 15.12 -6.47 1.33
CA ASN A 243 14.23 -7.60 1.14
C ASN A 243 14.01 -7.89 -0.36
N PRO A 244 14.89 -8.67 -1.00
CA PRO A 244 14.77 -9.02 -2.41
C PRO A 244 13.50 -9.86 -2.71
N ALA A 245 12.96 -10.59 -1.73
CA ALA A 245 11.73 -11.36 -1.92
C ALA A 245 10.48 -10.46 -1.99
N LEU A 246 10.39 -9.41 -1.16
CA LEU A 246 9.32 -8.42 -1.24
C LEU A 246 9.38 -7.66 -2.57
N ARG A 247 10.59 -7.25 -2.99
CA ARG A 247 10.77 -6.62 -4.30
C ARG A 247 10.33 -7.54 -5.44
N ALA A 248 10.69 -8.83 -5.40
CA ALA A 248 10.24 -9.81 -6.39
C ALA A 248 8.70 -9.95 -6.43
N SER A 249 8.02 -9.82 -5.28
CA SER A 249 6.54 -9.80 -5.25
C SER A 249 5.96 -8.57 -5.95
N VAL A 250 6.58 -7.39 -5.80
CA VAL A 250 6.21 -6.18 -6.55
C VAL A 250 6.48 -6.36 -8.04
N GLN A 251 7.64 -6.90 -8.40
CA GLN A 251 8.00 -7.19 -9.80
C GLN A 251 6.99 -8.12 -10.49
N ALA A 252 6.51 -9.14 -9.78
CA ALA A 252 5.50 -10.06 -10.32
C ALA A 252 4.20 -9.32 -10.71
N LEU A 253 3.76 -8.33 -9.93
CA LEU A 253 2.60 -7.50 -10.25
C LEU A 253 2.85 -6.59 -11.46
N THR A 254 3.99 -5.88 -11.49
CA THR A 254 4.29 -4.95 -12.58
C THR A 254 4.53 -5.68 -13.91
N GLN A 255 5.13 -6.86 -13.88
CA GLN A 255 5.25 -7.75 -15.05
C GLN A 255 3.90 -8.27 -15.55
N ALA A 256 2.91 -8.41 -14.65
CA ALA A 256 1.52 -8.71 -15.02
C ALA A 256 0.74 -7.47 -15.54
N GLY A 257 1.39 -6.30 -15.67
CA GLY A 257 0.78 -5.07 -16.15
C GLY A 257 -0.03 -4.31 -15.09
N ILE A 258 0.19 -4.60 -13.81
CA ILE A 258 -0.50 -3.93 -12.69
C ILE A 258 0.38 -2.78 -12.20
N THR A 259 -0.18 -1.57 -12.16
CA THR A 259 0.54 -0.40 -11.65
C THR A 259 0.48 -0.37 -10.12
N VAL A 260 1.65 -0.27 -9.48
CA VAL A 260 1.79 -0.25 -8.02
C VAL A 260 2.16 1.16 -7.56
N ILE A 261 1.27 1.77 -6.77
CA ILE A 261 1.42 3.11 -6.19
C ILE A 261 1.78 2.97 -4.72
N VAL A 262 2.79 3.69 -4.26
CA VAL A 262 3.31 3.59 -2.90
C VAL A 262 3.50 4.98 -2.29
N ALA A 263 3.11 5.14 -1.04
CA ALA A 263 3.40 6.33 -0.25
C ALA A 263 4.91 6.44 0.03
N ALA A 264 5.51 7.61 -0.22
CA ALA A 264 6.96 7.82 -0.11
C ALA A 264 7.51 7.67 1.32
N GLY A 265 6.69 7.97 2.33
CA GLY A 265 7.08 7.95 3.75
C GLY A 265 6.71 9.24 4.47
N ASN A 266 6.70 9.18 5.81
CA ASN A 266 6.34 10.34 6.66
C ASN A 266 7.49 10.73 7.59
N ASP A 267 8.69 10.70 7.09
CA ASP A 267 9.89 11.19 7.78
C ASP A 267 10.64 12.15 6.85
N GLY A 268 10.41 13.46 7.04
CA GLY A 268 11.02 14.52 6.22
C GLY A 268 12.55 14.63 6.36
N SER A 269 13.16 13.80 7.20
CA SER A 269 14.63 13.71 7.34
C SER A 269 15.24 12.59 6.51
N LEU A 270 14.42 11.75 5.87
CA LEU A 270 14.84 10.61 5.08
C LEU A 270 14.61 10.83 3.59
N ASP A 271 15.51 10.28 2.79
CA ASP A 271 15.35 10.14 1.36
C ASP A 271 14.52 8.88 1.03
N VAL A 272 13.74 8.93 -0.05
CA VAL A 272 12.85 7.82 -0.48
C VAL A 272 13.63 6.53 -0.76
N SER A 273 14.91 6.61 -1.09
CA SER A 273 15.79 5.45 -1.23
C SER A 273 16.00 4.68 0.08
N GLN A 274 15.58 5.26 1.21
CA GLN A 274 15.61 4.68 2.55
C GLN A 274 14.22 4.23 3.04
N GLN A 275 13.22 4.16 2.16
CA GLN A 275 11.85 3.76 2.46
C GLN A 275 11.41 2.55 1.64
N VAL A 276 11.06 1.45 2.29
CA VAL A 276 10.56 0.22 1.66
C VAL A 276 9.04 0.16 1.81
N PRO A 277 8.27 -0.08 0.72
CA PRO A 277 8.68 -0.45 -0.64
C PRO A 277 8.84 0.75 -1.61
N ALA A 278 8.75 2.01 -1.16
CA ALA A 278 8.82 3.19 -2.01
C ALA A 278 10.16 3.31 -2.80
N THR A 279 11.25 2.74 -2.25
CA THR A 279 12.58 2.70 -2.91
C THR A 279 12.65 1.76 -4.12
N TYR A 280 11.62 0.94 -4.38
CA TYR A 280 11.70 -0.01 -5.49
C TYR A 280 11.47 0.68 -6.84
N PRO A 281 12.33 0.49 -7.85
CA PRO A 281 12.18 1.14 -9.14
C PRO A 281 10.92 0.74 -9.90
N GLU A 282 10.28 -0.35 -9.50
CA GLU A 282 9.06 -0.87 -10.11
C GLU A 282 7.80 -0.11 -9.69
N VAL A 283 7.83 0.67 -8.59
CA VAL A 283 6.66 1.36 -8.04
C VAL A 283 6.62 2.84 -8.45
N ILE A 284 5.45 3.45 -8.35
CA ILE A 284 5.28 4.89 -8.41
C ILE A 284 5.25 5.41 -6.97
N ALA A 285 6.36 5.96 -6.50
CA ALA A 285 6.46 6.58 -5.19
C ALA A 285 5.85 7.98 -5.22
N VAL A 286 5.05 8.32 -4.20
CA VAL A 286 4.26 9.54 -4.14
C VAL A 286 4.56 10.31 -2.86
N ALA A 287 5.08 11.54 -2.99
CA ALA A 287 5.29 12.47 -1.89
C ALA A 287 4.03 13.30 -1.59
N SER A 288 4.03 13.96 -0.45
CA SER A 288 2.86 14.69 0.06
C SER A 288 3.00 16.20 -0.07
N THR A 289 1.93 16.86 -0.58
CA THR A 289 1.80 18.32 -0.61
C THR A 289 0.51 18.78 0.05
N THR A 290 0.42 20.10 0.31
CA THR A 290 -0.82 20.78 0.68
C THR A 290 -1.69 21.01 -0.56
N ALA A 291 -3.03 20.79 -0.45
CA ALA A 291 -3.98 21.04 -1.53
C ALA A 291 -4.37 22.53 -1.65
N THR A 292 -4.41 23.24 -0.53
CA THR A 292 -4.82 24.65 -0.45
C THR A 292 -3.86 25.44 0.44
N ALA A 293 -3.94 26.77 0.39
CA ALA A 293 -3.17 27.60 1.30
C ALA A 293 -3.77 27.57 2.71
N GLY A 294 -2.90 27.49 3.70
CA GLY A 294 -3.26 27.57 5.11
C GLY A 294 -3.38 29.01 5.63
N ALA A 295 -3.41 29.14 6.96
CA ALA A 295 -3.39 30.43 7.65
C ALA A 295 -2.17 30.55 8.58
N SER A 296 -1.71 31.77 8.83
CA SER A 296 -0.65 32.02 9.82
C SER A 296 -1.13 32.96 10.91
N ALA A 297 -1.02 32.51 12.15
CA ALA A 297 -1.19 33.31 13.36
C ALA A 297 0.14 33.65 14.06
N CYS A 298 1.28 33.23 13.45
CA CYS A 298 2.62 33.48 13.99
C CYS A 298 3.06 34.90 13.69
N SER A 299 3.61 35.61 14.72
CA SER A 299 4.02 36.98 14.57
C SER A 299 5.31 37.18 13.74
N VAL A 300 6.15 36.16 13.67
CA VAL A 300 7.42 36.14 12.90
C VAL A 300 7.30 35.50 11.53
N HIS A 301 6.38 34.55 11.36
CA HIS A 301 6.06 33.93 10.06
C HIS A 301 4.65 34.34 9.66
N ARG A 302 4.48 35.53 9.11
CA ARG A 302 3.16 36.10 8.78
C ARG A 302 2.56 35.55 7.49
N SER A 303 3.40 35.07 6.56
CA SER A 303 2.92 34.47 5.34
C SER A 303 2.33 33.08 5.64
N PRO A 304 1.13 32.77 5.12
CA PRO A 304 0.58 31.43 5.21
C PRO A 304 1.42 30.44 4.40
N VAL A 305 1.31 29.15 4.73
CA VAL A 305 1.81 28.08 3.87
C VAL A 305 0.99 28.10 2.58
N ALA A 306 1.65 28.12 1.43
CA ALA A 306 0.98 28.13 0.13
C ALA A 306 0.39 26.76 -0.21
N ALA A 307 -0.55 26.71 -1.15
CA ALA A 307 -0.89 25.45 -1.82
C ALA A 307 0.36 24.89 -2.54
N ASP A 308 0.38 23.59 -2.75
CA ASP A 308 1.50 22.87 -3.39
C ASP A 308 2.83 22.96 -2.63
N THR A 309 2.79 23.28 -1.34
CA THR A 309 3.96 23.19 -0.46
C THR A 309 4.14 21.73 -0.04
N ALA A 310 5.37 21.23 -0.06
CA ALA A 310 5.70 19.92 0.46
C ALA A 310 5.27 19.82 1.92
N SER A 311 4.52 18.79 2.29
CA SER A 311 4.09 18.58 3.67
C SER A 311 5.31 18.42 4.58
N TYR A 312 5.31 19.05 5.76
CA TYR A 312 6.48 19.10 6.65
C TYR A 312 7.03 17.73 7.06
N PHE A 313 6.23 16.69 6.93
CA PHE A 313 6.61 15.32 7.27
C PHE A 313 7.01 14.48 6.07
N THR A 314 6.77 14.94 4.82
CA THR A 314 6.94 14.06 3.65
C THR A 314 8.37 13.60 3.50
N THR A 315 8.56 12.30 3.27
CA THR A 315 9.81 11.79 2.69
C THR A 315 9.86 12.22 1.23
N ASP A 316 11.02 12.65 0.78
CA ASP A 316 11.31 13.14 -0.56
C ASP A 316 12.48 12.38 -1.20
N GLY A 317 12.86 12.70 -2.44
CA GLY A 317 14.02 12.12 -3.13
C GLY A 317 13.93 12.24 -4.63
N GLU A 318 14.98 12.81 -5.24
CA GLU A 318 15.10 13.05 -6.69
C GLU A 318 14.87 11.76 -7.49
N PHE A 319 14.06 11.86 -8.55
CA PHE A 319 13.80 10.71 -9.41
C PHE A 319 14.94 10.47 -10.39
N ASP A 320 15.73 9.44 -10.14
CA ASP A 320 16.78 9.00 -11.04
C ASP A 320 16.22 8.24 -12.26
N LEU A 321 16.29 8.86 -13.42
CA LEU A 321 15.85 8.28 -14.70
C LEU A 321 16.60 7.00 -15.10
N VAL A 322 17.80 6.76 -14.54
CA VAL A 322 18.61 5.58 -14.86
C VAL A 322 18.20 4.38 -13.99
N THR A 323 18.04 4.62 -12.71
CA THR A 323 17.68 3.56 -11.76
C THR A 323 16.18 3.38 -11.60
N GLY A 324 15.38 4.42 -11.88
CA GLY A 324 13.94 4.44 -11.65
C GLY A 324 13.54 4.62 -10.19
N ILE A 325 14.51 4.93 -9.31
CA ILE A 325 14.29 5.20 -7.88
C ILE A 325 14.05 6.69 -7.70
N GLY A 326 13.19 7.06 -6.79
CA GLY A 326 12.87 8.45 -6.47
C GLY A 326 11.36 8.71 -6.42
N VAL A 327 10.98 9.90 -5.98
CA VAL A 327 9.58 10.36 -6.02
C VAL A 327 9.17 10.59 -7.47
N SER A 328 8.14 9.88 -7.91
CA SER A 328 7.67 9.99 -9.30
C SER A 328 6.81 11.23 -9.53
N VAL A 329 6.01 11.61 -8.53
CA VAL A 329 5.12 12.77 -8.56
C VAL A 329 4.65 13.06 -7.13
N SER A 330 4.40 14.32 -6.82
CA SER A 330 3.73 14.72 -5.57
C SER A 330 2.21 14.74 -5.72
N ALA A 331 1.50 14.60 -4.59
CA ALA A 331 0.05 14.69 -4.54
C ALA A 331 -0.43 15.23 -3.19
N PRO A 332 -1.68 15.74 -3.09
CA PRO A 332 -2.22 16.20 -1.82
C PRO A 332 -2.29 15.10 -0.76
N GLY A 333 -1.47 15.19 0.28
CA GLY A 333 -1.56 14.38 1.50
C GLY A 333 -2.14 15.15 2.68
N GLU A 334 -2.34 16.46 2.48
CA GLU A 334 -3.01 17.40 3.38
C GLU A 334 -3.93 18.36 2.64
N ASP A 335 -4.98 18.83 3.33
CA ASP A 335 -5.78 19.94 2.84
C ASP A 335 -4.93 21.22 2.86
N HIS A 336 -4.40 21.55 4.05
CA HIS A 336 -3.47 22.66 4.25
C HIS A 336 -2.68 22.51 5.56
N GLU A 337 -1.67 23.37 5.73
CA GLU A 337 -0.93 23.54 6.97
C GLU A 337 -1.15 24.95 7.53
N ASP A 338 -1.59 25.03 8.78
CA ASP A 338 -1.68 26.28 9.52
C ASP A 338 -0.42 26.53 10.36
N ILE A 339 0.00 27.77 10.47
CA ILE A 339 1.04 28.18 11.42
C ILE A 339 0.38 28.78 12.66
N GLY A 340 0.42 28.06 13.78
CA GLY A 340 -0.17 28.48 15.04
C GLY A 340 0.51 29.72 15.66
N LYS A 341 -0.11 30.30 16.68
CA LYS A 341 0.48 31.46 17.43
C LYS A 341 1.86 31.18 18.04
N ASN A 342 2.14 29.92 18.34
CA ASN A 342 3.44 29.44 18.82
C ASN A 342 4.43 29.15 17.68
N CYS A 343 4.08 29.51 16.45
CA CYS A 343 4.87 29.30 15.22
C CYS A 343 5.17 27.83 14.92
N VAL A 344 4.29 26.93 15.34
CA VAL A 344 4.35 25.51 15.03
C VAL A 344 3.35 25.20 13.93
N LEU A 345 3.78 24.40 12.94
CA LEU A 345 2.93 23.88 11.87
C LEU A 345 1.88 22.91 12.44
N LYS A 346 0.69 23.00 11.90
CA LYS A 346 -0.44 22.15 12.23
C LYS A 346 -1.11 21.66 10.95
N SER A 347 -1.06 20.37 10.74
CA SER A 347 -1.76 19.69 9.64
C SER A 347 -3.27 19.81 9.74
N VAL A 348 -3.90 20.10 8.61
CA VAL A 348 -5.32 19.84 8.37
C VAL A 348 -5.40 18.81 7.25
N GLY A 349 -5.82 17.61 7.59
CA GLY A 349 -5.75 16.45 6.70
C GLY A 349 -6.80 16.47 5.60
N ILE A 350 -6.62 15.57 4.64
CA ILE A 350 -7.58 15.28 3.57
C ILE A 350 -8.86 14.69 4.17
N LEU A 351 -10.01 15.19 3.72
CA LEU A 351 -11.32 14.65 4.09
C LEU A 351 -11.62 13.42 3.24
N SER A 352 -12.00 12.32 3.90
CA SER A 352 -12.42 11.09 3.22
C SER A 352 -13.36 10.26 4.09
N THR A 353 -13.78 9.10 3.59
CA THR A 353 -14.68 8.17 4.27
C THR A 353 -14.11 7.67 5.60
N ARG A 354 -14.99 7.44 6.57
CA ARG A 354 -14.67 6.97 7.92
C ARG A 354 -15.24 5.57 8.15
N LEU A 355 -14.49 4.73 8.80
CA LEU A 355 -14.97 3.43 9.30
C LEU A 355 -16.28 3.60 10.10
N GLY A 356 -17.31 2.86 9.70
CA GLY A 356 -18.65 2.93 10.29
C GLY A 356 -19.54 4.07 9.76
N GLY A 357 -19.13 4.71 8.66
CA GLY A 357 -19.88 5.78 7.98
C GLY A 357 -19.49 7.21 8.36
N GLY A 358 -19.83 8.16 7.51
CA GLY A 358 -19.44 9.57 7.63
C GLY A 358 -18.01 9.80 7.18
N THR A 359 -17.42 10.91 7.62
CA THR A 359 -16.13 11.38 7.15
C THR A 359 -15.15 11.65 8.29
N VAL A 360 -13.85 11.61 7.99
CA VAL A 360 -12.76 11.96 8.89
C VAL A 360 -11.60 12.59 8.10
N ARG A 361 -10.77 13.40 8.75
CA ARG A 361 -9.57 13.97 8.14
C ARG A 361 -8.33 13.23 8.61
N MET A 362 -7.46 12.85 7.67
CA MET A 362 -6.14 12.26 7.94
C MET A 362 -5.07 12.94 7.10
N SER A 363 -3.83 13.00 7.62
CA SER A 363 -2.65 13.53 6.95
C SER A 363 -1.59 12.45 6.79
N GLY A 364 -0.85 12.50 5.69
CA GLY A 364 0.25 11.61 5.39
C GLY A 364 0.45 11.39 3.90
N THR A 365 1.59 10.86 3.50
CA THR A 365 1.81 10.34 2.16
C THR A 365 0.82 9.20 1.82
N SER A 366 0.25 8.55 2.85
CA SER A 366 -0.89 7.64 2.72
C SER A 366 -2.12 8.25 2.08
N MET A 367 -2.32 9.57 2.17
CA MET A 367 -3.44 10.28 1.53
C MET A 367 -3.04 10.81 0.16
N ALA A 368 -1.75 11.05 -0.08
CA ALA A 368 -1.20 11.42 -1.38
C ALA A 368 -1.27 10.25 -2.40
N ALA A 369 -0.78 9.09 -2.04
CA ALA A 369 -0.75 7.90 -2.90
C ALA A 369 -2.12 7.52 -3.50
N PRO A 370 -3.25 7.50 -2.76
CA PRO A 370 -4.55 7.15 -3.33
C PRO A 370 -5.09 8.19 -4.33
N HIS A 371 -4.69 9.46 -4.26
CA HIS A 371 -4.99 10.43 -5.32
C HIS A 371 -4.38 9.98 -6.66
N VAL A 372 -3.10 9.59 -6.62
CA VAL A 372 -2.40 9.06 -7.81
C VAL A 372 -3.00 7.73 -8.27
N ALA A 373 -3.34 6.83 -7.34
CA ALA A 373 -3.99 5.56 -7.68
C ALA A 373 -5.34 5.77 -8.40
N GLY A 374 -6.13 6.76 -7.97
CA GLY A 374 -7.36 7.16 -8.64
C GLY A 374 -7.09 7.70 -10.05
N VAL A 375 -6.10 8.58 -10.25
CA VAL A 375 -5.72 9.09 -11.58
C VAL A 375 -5.29 7.95 -12.50
N VAL A 376 -4.50 7.00 -12.00
CA VAL A 376 -4.12 5.80 -12.79
C VAL A 376 -5.33 4.95 -13.13
N ALA A 377 -6.35 4.86 -12.26
CA ALA A 377 -7.59 4.16 -12.59
C ALA A 377 -8.36 4.86 -13.73
N LEU A 378 -8.43 6.20 -13.74
CA LEU A 378 -8.99 6.97 -14.87
C LEU A 378 -8.21 6.72 -16.18
N MET A 379 -6.87 6.68 -16.09
CA MET A 379 -6.01 6.39 -17.24
C MET A 379 -6.18 4.95 -17.75
N ALA A 380 -6.40 3.99 -16.85
CA ALA A 380 -6.64 2.59 -17.20
C ALA A 380 -7.99 2.42 -17.92
N GLU A 381 -9.05 3.11 -17.48
CA GLU A 381 -10.32 3.18 -18.21
C GLU A 381 -10.13 3.76 -19.62
N GLN A 382 -9.45 4.91 -19.73
CA GLN A 382 -9.16 5.56 -21.02
C GLN A 382 -8.44 4.62 -21.99
N SER A 383 -7.52 3.80 -21.47
CA SER A 383 -6.64 2.96 -22.29
C SER A 383 -7.26 1.60 -22.63
N ALA A 384 -8.39 1.22 -22.01
CA ALA A 384 -8.98 -0.12 -22.13
C ALA A 384 -9.34 -0.51 -23.57
N GLU A 385 -9.75 0.45 -24.40
CA GLU A 385 -10.18 0.22 -25.79
C GLU A 385 -9.02 0.16 -26.80
N GLN A 386 -7.83 0.66 -26.45
CA GLN A 386 -6.71 0.80 -27.38
C GLN A 386 -5.56 -0.16 -27.08
N SER A 387 -4.94 0.03 -25.95
CA SER A 387 -3.80 -0.76 -25.48
C SER A 387 -3.78 -0.69 -23.95
N PRO A 388 -3.75 -1.82 -23.23
CA PRO A 388 -3.73 -1.77 -21.76
C PRO A 388 -2.60 -0.87 -21.25
N LEU A 389 -2.92 0.00 -20.29
CA LEU A 389 -1.96 0.88 -19.64
C LEU A 389 -0.88 0.03 -18.95
N THR A 390 0.39 0.27 -19.28
CA THR A 390 1.50 -0.38 -18.58
C THR A 390 1.98 0.48 -17.41
N PRO A 391 2.63 -0.11 -16.38
CA PRO A 391 3.19 0.64 -15.26
C PRO A 391 4.17 1.76 -15.68
N ASP A 392 5.03 1.49 -16.65
CA ASP A 392 5.97 2.50 -17.17
C ASP A 392 5.27 3.62 -17.93
N GLU A 393 4.22 3.29 -18.68
CA GLU A 393 3.41 4.30 -19.35
C GLU A 393 2.67 5.17 -18.34
N ALA A 394 2.07 4.56 -17.31
CA ALA A 394 1.42 5.29 -16.23
C ALA A 394 2.38 6.29 -15.57
N ARG A 395 3.59 5.84 -15.21
CA ARG A 395 4.62 6.70 -14.62
C ARG A 395 5.01 7.85 -15.56
N ARG A 396 5.29 7.57 -16.84
CA ARG A 396 5.65 8.61 -17.81
C ARG A 396 4.55 9.66 -17.95
N ARG A 397 3.30 9.23 -18.08
CA ARG A 397 2.14 10.13 -18.23
C ARG A 397 1.91 10.96 -16.97
N LEU A 398 2.04 10.37 -15.77
CA LEU A 398 1.95 11.11 -14.50
C LEU A 398 3.03 12.20 -14.42
N ARG A 399 4.30 11.88 -14.68
CA ARG A 399 5.39 12.84 -14.60
C ARG A 399 5.25 13.95 -15.64
N ARG A 400 4.91 13.61 -16.90
CA ARG A 400 4.75 14.62 -17.98
C ARG A 400 3.50 15.46 -17.84
N GLY A 401 2.44 14.89 -17.29
CA GLY A 401 1.15 15.54 -17.10
C GLY A 401 0.98 16.21 -15.75
N ALA A 402 1.98 16.19 -14.88
CA ALA A 402 1.91 16.86 -13.58
C ALA A 402 1.80 18.37 -13.75
N ASP A 403 1.04 19.02 -12.87
CA ASP A 403 0.96 20.47 -12.82
C ASP A 403 2.22 21.06 -12.16
N ALA A 404 2.64 22.24 -12.61
CA ALA A 404 3.71 23.02 -12.02
C ALA A 404 5.07 22.26 -11.92
N VAL A 405 5.36 21.37 -12.89
CA VAL A 405 6.70 20.77 -13.04
C VAL A 405 7.75 21.87 -13.08
N ASP A 406 8.92 21.64 -12.52
CA ASP A 406 10.01 22.60 -12.32
C ASP A 406 9.66 23.79 -11.37
N THR A 407 8.50 23.76 -10.71
CA THR A 407 8.05 24.84 -9.82
C THR A 407 7.54 24.32 -8.47
N ALA A 408 6.76 23.24 -8.46
CA ALA A 408 6.21 22.61 -7.25
C ALA A 408 6.79 21.18 -7.08
N PRO A 409 6.83 20.68 -5.84
CA PRO A 409 6.36 21.31 -4.61
C PRO A 409 7.21 22.51 -4.17
N PHE A 410 6.59 23.45 -3.44
CA PHE A 410 7.34 24.51 -2.75
C PHE A 410 7.98 23.95 -1.47
N ASP A 411 9.07 24.61 -1.03
CA ASP A 411 9.76 24.23 0.20
C ASP A 411 8.83 24.32 1.43
N SER A 412 8.82 23.28 2.25
CA SER A 412 8.18 23.36 3.56
C SER A 412 8.88 24.37 4.45
N PRO A 413 8.14 25.22 5.19
CA PRO A 413 8.74 26.13 6.17
C PRO A 413 9.23 25.41 7.43
N ALA A 414 9.10 24.07 7.52
CA ALA A 414 9.57 23.28 8.65
C ALA A 414 11.10 23.24 8.70
N GLY A 415 11.65 23.47 9.89
CA GLY A 415 13.07 23.19 10.13
C GLY A 415 13.31 21.68 10.20
N GLY A 416 14.24 21.17 9.40
CA GLY A 416 14.58 19.73 9.36
C GLY A 416 13.99 18.97 8.18
N TYR A 417 13.20 19.61 7.32
CA TYR A 417 12.78 19.07 6.04
C TYR A 417 13.99 19.00 5.09
N THR A 418 14.25 17.81 4.57
CA THR A 418 15.30 17.56 3.57
C THR A 418 14.68 17.66 2.18
N PHE A 419 14.94 18.75 1.50
CA PHE A 419 14.48 18.97 0.14
C PHE A 419 15.63 18.73 -0.83
N ASP A 420 15.38 17.96 -1.90
CA ASP A 420 16.40 17.55 -2.87
C ASP A 420 16.60 18.51 -4.03
N SER A 421 15.78 19.54 -4.15
CA SER A 421 15.72 20.51 -5.25
C SER A 421 14.98 20.09 -6.52
N GLU A 422 14.57 18.85 -6.70
CA GLU A 422 13.65 18.48 -7.79
C GLU A 422 12.27 19.13 -7.54
N ARG A 423 11.60 19.46 -8.62
CA ARG A 423 10.21 19.95 -8.64
C ARG A 423 9.42 19.05 -9.60
N GLU A 424 9.13 17.83 -9.13
CA GLU A 424 8.49 16.79 -9.92
C GLU A 424 7.05 17.12 -10.34
N GLY A 425 6.49 18.17 -9.74
CA GLY A 425 5.12 18.64 -9.97
C GLY A 425 4.08 17.89 -9.13
N VAL A 426 2.87 18.43 -9.13
CA VAL A 426 1.71 17.85 -8.45
C VAL A 426 0.85 17.09 -9.44
N VAL A 427 0.41 15.90 -9.11
CA VAL A 427 -0.43 15.07 -9.99
C VAL A 427 -1.65 15.86 -10.51
N SER A 428 -1.96 15.70 -11.78
CA SER A 428 -3.09 16.31 -12.46
C SER A 428 -3.88 15.26 -13.23
N ALA A 429 -5.18 15.12 -12.94
CA ALA A 429 -6.01 14.17 -13.67
C ALA A 429 -6.17 14.56 -15.14
N PRO A 430 -6.49 15.81 -15.50
CA PRO A 430 -6.48 16.24 -16.91
C PRO A 430 -5.13 16.07 -17.59
N GLY A 431 -4.03 16.42 -16.89
CA GLY A 431 -2.68 16.31 -17.41
C GLY A 431 -2.27 14.86 -17.70
N GLY A 432 -2.50 13.94 -16.74
CA GLY A 432 -2.22 12.51 -16.92
C GLY A 432 -3.04 11.86 -18.04
N LEU A 433 -4.28 12.31 -18.26
CA LEU A 433 -5.14 11.84 -19.35
C LEU A 433 -4.73 12.41 -20.72
N ALA A 434 -4.18 13.62 -20.75
CA ALA A 434 -3.76 14.29 -22.00
C ALA A 434 -2.32 13.95 -22.41
N ALA A 435 -1.46 13.53 -21.49
CA ALA A 435 -0.05 13.25 -21.76
C ALA A 435 0.11 12.04 -22.70
N PRO A 436 0.93 12.15 -23.76
CA PRO A 436 1.17 11.07 -24.71
C PRO A 436 2.12 10.01 -24.15
#